data_c30e09b4def68ed0f8b1d36372079d2e
#
_entry.id   c30e09b4def68ed0f8b1d36372079d2e
#
_cell.length_a   1.000
_cell.length_b   1.000
_cell.length_c   1.000
_cell.angle_alpha   90.00
_cell.angle_beta   90.00
_cell.angle_gamma   90.00
#
_symmetry.space_group_name_H-M   'P 1'
#
loop_
_entity.id
_entity.type
_entity.pdbx_description
1 polymer ?
#
loop_
_entity_poly.entity_id
_entity_poly.type
_entity_poly.pdbx_seq_one_letter_code
_entity_poly.pdbx_strand_id
1 'polypeptide(L)'
;GTPTIGTGRNKIVDLTGKKFGKLTVLSYSHKTARGAVWLCRCDCGKEVSVRLQNLKTGETQSCGCRAIEIRSHTGATTGIENARNHGKYAWHVMVGKRRLNLRSSHEVIVAKYMIKHRIRFLYEPERFQLTPSIIYIPDFYLPDLDMWIEVKGFATERWPMKRRLFENTGKKLLVVTQATISSYLDGISYGVWMSRNKHKYLRNP
;
A
#
# COMPACT_ATOMS: atom_id res chain seq x y z
N GLY A 1 -32.70 -11.35 -25.36
CA GLY A 1 -32.97 -11.60 -23.94
C GLY A 1 -31.66 -11.52 -23.14
N THR A 2 -31.69 -10.93 -21.95
CA THR A 2 -30.51 -10.88 -21.04
C THR A 2 -30.20 -12.29 -20.57
N PRO A 3 -28.93 -12.77 -20.69
CA PRO A 3 -28.55 -14.09 -20.19
C PRO A 3 -28.73 -14.16 -18.67
N THR A 4 -29.25 -15.29 -18.17
CA THR A 4 -29.50 -15.49 -16.74
C THR A 4 -28.89 -16.81 -16.27
N ILE A 5 -28.40 -16.85 -15.03
CA ILE A 5 -27.83 -18.01 -14.37
C ILE A 5 -28.84 -18.54 -13.35
N GLY A 6 -29.06 -19.87 -13.31
CA GLY A 6 -29.99 -20.52 -12.39
C GLY A 6 -31.36 -20.83 -12.97
N THR A 7 -32.13 -21.71 -12.29
CA THR A 7 -33.44 -22.19 -12.68
C THR A 7 -34.52 -21.76 -11.67
N GLY A 8 -35.75 -21.52 -12.14
CA GLY A 8 -36.87 -21.17 -11.28
C GLY A 8 -36.80 -19.77 -10.65
N ARG A 9 -37.28 -19.64 -9.40
CA ARG A 9 -37.37 -18.36 -8.65
C ARG A 9 -36.02 -17.71 -8.33
N ASN A 10 -34.89 -18.37 -8.63
CA ASN A 10 -33.52 -17.90 -8.32
C ASN A 10 -32.73 -17.43 -9.55
N LYS A 11 -33.42 -16.95 -10.59
CA LYS A 11 -32.72 -16.39 -11.76
C LYS A 11 -31.90 -15.16 -11.39
N ILE A 12 -30.59 -15.23 -11.66
CA ILE A 12 -29.64 -14.13 -11.50
C ILE A 12 -29.25 -13.68 -12.91
N VAL A 13 -29.37 -12.40 -13.18
CA VAL A 13 -28.87 -11.81 -14.45
C VAL A 13 -27.37 -12.08 -14.55
N ASP A 14 -26.95 -12.69 -15.65
CA ASP A 14 -25.53 -12.94 -15.89
C ASP A 14 -24.80 -11.62 -16.19
N LEU A 15 -23.76 -11.36 -15.42
CA LEU A 15 -22.94 -10.16 -15.55
C LEU A 15 -21.55 -10.46 -16.11
N THR A 16 -21.27 -11.71 -16.50
CA THR A 16 -19.98 -12.12 -17.05
C THR A 16 -19.58 -11.21 -18.21
N GLY A 17 -18.34 -10.73 -18.19
CA GLY A 17 -17.79 -9.80 -19.18
C GLY A 17 -18.19 -8.32 -18.98
N LYS A 18 -19.16 -8.00 -18.10
CA LYS A 18 -19.51 -6.60 -17.84
C LYS A 18 -18.44 -5.90 -17.02
N LYS A 19 -18.19 -4.64 -17.36
CA LYS A 19 -17.20 -3.78 -16.70
C LYS A 19 -17.89 -2.79 -15.76
N PHE A 20 -17.36 -2.69 -14.51
CA PHE A 20 -17.78 -1.75 -13.48
C PHE A 20 -16.56 -1.01 -12.94
N GLY A 21 -16.34 0.23 -13.43
CA GLY A 21 -15.10 0.96 -13.16
C GLY A 21 -13.88 0.22 -13.70
N LYS A 22 -12.94 -0.14 -12.82
CA LYS A 22 -11.74 -0.96 -13.15
C LYS A 22 -11.97 -2.48 -13.00
N LEU A 23 -13.19 -2.92 -12.70
CA LEU A 23 -13.52 -4.32 -12.47
C LEU A 23 -14.25 -4.91 -13.66
N THR A 24 -13.75 -6.01 -14.21
CA THR A 24 -14.43 -6.84 -15.21
C THR A 24 -14.94 -8.11 -14.51
N VAL A 25 -16.22 -8.39 -14.63
CA VAL A 25 -16.84 -9.57 -14.03
C VAL A 25 -16.39 -10.83 -14.78
N LEU A 26 -15.81 -11.80 -14.07
CA LEU A 26 -15.36 -13.07 -14.63
C LEU A 26 -16.44 -14.14 -14.54
N SER A 27 -17.03 -14.32 -13.36
CA SER A 27 -18.03 -15.37 -13.12
C SER A 27 -18.85 -15.08 -11.86
N TYR A 28 -19.99 -15.74 -11.78
CA TYR A 28 -20.76 -15.83 -10.54
C TYR A 28 -19.99 -16.68 -9.52
N SER A 29 -19.86 -16.20 -8.29
CA SER A 29 -19.16 -16.91 -7.22
C SER A 29 -20.15 -17.68 -6.33
N HIS A 30 -20.96 -16.96 -5.55
CA HIS A 30 -21.92 -17.57 -4.62
C HIS A 30 -22.98 -16.55 -4.20
N LYS A 31 -24.00 -17.04 -3.47
CA LYS A 31 -25.04 -16.21 -2.85
C LYS A 31 -24.81 -16.11 -1.34
N THR A 32 -24.89 -14.92 -0.80
CA THR A 32 -24.87 -14.65 0.64
C THR A 32 -26.27 -14.20 1.09
N ALA A 33 -26.49 -14.09 2.41
CA ALA A 33 -27.70 -13.49 2.95
C ALA A 33 -27.93 -12.04 2.45
N ARG A 34 -26.85 -11.35 2.02
CA ARG A 34 -26.86 -9.97 1.52
C ARG A 34 -26.82 -9.88 -0.01
N GLY A 35 -27.05 -10.98 -0.74
CA GLY A 35 -27.15 -11.02 -2.19
C GLY A 35 -26.05 -11.81 -2.91
N ALA A 36 -26.08 -11.76 -4.23
CA ALA A 36 -25.14 -12.45 -5.12
C ALA A 36 -23.74 -11.83 -5.05
N VAL A 37 -22.71 -12.67 -5.08
CA VAL A 37 -21.29 -12.29 -5.10
C VAL A 37 -20.68 -12.74 -6.43
N TRP A 38 -19.91 -11.87 -7.03
CA TRP A 38 -19.27 -12.06 -8.33
C TRP A 38 -17.76 -11.99 -8.20
N LEU A 39 -17.05 -12.90 -8.86
CA LEU A 39 -15.62 -12.82 -9.04
C LEU A 39 -15.31 -11.81 -10.15
N CYS A 40 -14.48 -10.84 -9.86
CA CYS A 40 -14.11 -9.77 -10.78
C CYS A 40 -12.59 -9.66 -10.87
N ARG A 41 -12.08 -9.36 -12.08
CA ARG A 41 -10.69 -9.00 -12.31
C ARG A 41 -10.58 -7.49 -12.46
N CYS A 42 -9.69 -6.88 -11.70
CA CYS A 42 -9.37 -5.48 -11.82
C CYS A 42 -8.38 -5.22 -12.96
N ASP A 43 -8.39 -4.03 -13.56
CA ASP A 43 -7.43 -3.63 -14.61
C ASP A 43 -5.96 -3.75 -14.15
N CYS A 44 -5.69 -3.77 -12.84
CA CYS A 44 -4.36 -4.04 -12.26
C CYS A 44 -3.99 -5.53 -12.19
N GLY A 45 -4.85 -6.44 -12.70
CA GLY A 45 -4.65 -7.88 -12.71
C GLY A 45 -5.17 -8.62 -11.46
N LYS A 46 -5.41 -7.94 -10.33
CA LYS A 46 -5.89 -8.56 -9.09
C LYS A 46 -7.35 -9.00 -9.20
N GLU A 47 -7.64 -10.20 -8.72
CA GLU A 47 -9.00 -10.73 -8.64
C GLU A 47 -9.61 -10.45 -7.25
N VAL A 48 -10.90 -10.09 -7.24
CA VAL A 48 -11.65 -9.78 -6.02
C VAL A 48 -13.09 -10.24 -6.14
N SER A 49 -13.66 -10.72 -5.04
CA SER A 49 -15.08 -11.08 -4.95
C SER A 49 -15.90 -9.87 -4.48
N VAL A 50 -16.88 -9.45 -5.28
CA VAL A 50 -17.67 -8.25 -5.04
C VAL A 50 -19.17 -8.57 -5.05
N ARG A 51 -19.92 -8.00 -4.12
CA ARG A 51 -21.37 -8.13 -4.10
C ARG A 51 -22.01 -7.37 -5.26
N LEU A 52 -23.05 -7.96 -5.83
CA LEU A 52 -23.81 -7.38 -6.94
C LEU A 52 -24.25 -5.93 -6.65
N GLN A 53 -24.74 -5.68 -5.44
CA GLN A 53 -25.20 -4.35 -5.04
C GLN A 53 -24.07 -3.32 -5.16
N ASN A 54 -22.87 -3.63 -4.64
CA ASN A 54 -21.73 -2.72 -4.66
C ASN A 54 -21.21 -2.45 -6.09
N LEU A 55 -21.35 -3.44 -7.00
CA LEU A 55 -21.04 -3.23 -8.43
C LEU A 55 -22.05 -2.27 -9.07
N LYS A 56 -23.36 -2.50 -8.83
CA LYS A 56 -24.44 -1.67 -9.42
C LYS A 56 -24.45 -0.24 -8.89
N THR A 57 -24.23 -0.04 -7.60
CA THR A 57 -24.18 1.29 -6.98
C THR A 57 -22.87 2.04 -7.26
N GLY A 58 -21.86 1.35 -7.82
CA GLY A 58 -20.53 1.94 -8.02
C GLY A 58 -19.73 2.12 -6.72
N GLU A 59 -20.19 1.54 -5.59
CA GLU A 59 -19.48 1.60 -4.32
C GLU A 59 -18.13 0.86 -4.39
N THR A 60 -18.05 -0.21 -5.19
CA THR A 60 -16.81 -0.93 -5.46
C THR A 60 -16.46 -0.85 -6.95
N GLN A 61 -15.53 0.00 -7.31
CA GLN A 61 -15.09 0.24 -8.69
C GLN A 61 -13.67 -0.30 -9.00
N SER A 62 -12.96 -0.87 -8.01
CA SER A 62 -11.63 -1.44 -8.17
C SER A 62 -11.35 -2.45 -7.05
N CYS A 63 -10.24 -3.17 -7.12
CA CYS A 63 -9.76 -4.04 -6.04
C CYS A 63 -9.18 -3.29 -4.82
N GLY A 64 -9.34 -1.97 -4.76
CA GLY A 64 -8.67 -1.07 -3.82
C GLY A 64 -7.51 -0.29 -4.45
N CYS A 65 -6.99 -0.70 -5.62
CA CYS A 65 -5.90 -0.01 -6.30
C CYS A 65 -6.21 1.46 -6.60
N ARG A 66 -7.48 1.80 -6.91
CA ARG A 66 -7.91 3.20 -7.12
C ARG A 66 -7.75 4.05 -5.85
N ALA A 67 -8.08 3.50 -4.68
CA ALA A 67 -7.86 4.19 -3.42
C ALA A 67 -6.36 4.38 -3.15
N ILE A 68 -5.53 3.41 -3.56
CA ILE A 68 -4.07 3.48 -3.52
C ILE A 68 -3.57 4.57 -4.48
N GLU A 69 -4.06 4.63 -5.72
CA GLU A 69 -3.72 5.68 -6.70
C GLU A 69 -4.08 7.08 -6.21
N ILE A 70 -5.30 7.26 -5.69
CA ILE A 70 -5.75 8.55 -5.15
C ILE A 70 -4.88 8.95 -3.95
N ARG A 71 -4.54 8.00 -3.07
CA ARG A 71 -3.66 8.24 -1.91
C ARG A 71 -2.23 8.55 -2.32
N SER A 72 -1.69 7.89 -3.36
CA SER A 72 -0.34 8.18 -3.87
C SER A 72 -0.23 9.58 -4.48
N HIS A 73 -1.23 10.00 -5.24
CA HIS A 73 -1.29 11.36 -5.79
C HIS A 73 -1.52 12.43 -4.72
N THR A 74 -2.13 12.08 -3.60
CA THR A 74 -2.47 13.03 -2.53
C THR A 74 -1.56 12.93 -1.31
N GLY A 75 -0.59 11.99 -1.28
CA GLY A 75 0.30 11.78 -0.11
C GLY A 75 -0.46 11.36 1.16
N ALA A 76 -1.66 10.77 1.01
CA ALA A 76 -2.45 10.36 2.15
C ALA A 76 -1.96 9.01 2.69
N THR A 77 -1.33 9.03 3.85
CA THR A 77 -1.17 7.85 4.71
C THR A 77 -2.55 7.33 5.11
N THR A 78 -2.70 6.03 5.28
CA THR A 78 -3.94 5.42 5.77
C THR A 78 -4.29 6.00 7.15
N GLY A 79 -5.40 6.74 7.23
CA GLY A 79 -5.81 7.43 8.46
C GLY A 79 -6.05 6.52 9.69
N ILE A 80 -6.15 5.20 9.47
CA ILE A 80 -6.39 4.22 10.53
C ILE A 80 -5.12 3.98 11.37
N GLU A 81 -3.94 3.99 10.77
CA GLU A 81 -2.68 3.72 11.46
C GLU A 81 -2.12 4.96 12.14
N ASN A 82 -2.37 6.14 11.60
CA ASN A 82 -1.99 7.40 12.23
C ASN A 82 -2.72 7.64 13.55
N ALA A 83 -3.97 7.20 13.70
CA ALA A 83 -4.73 7.34 14.94
C ALA A 83 -4.21 6.43 16.07
N ARG A 84 -3.71 5.23 15.76
CA ARG A 84 -3.18 4.28 16.76
C ARG A 84 -1.72 4.52 17.14
N ASN A 85 -0.99 5.29 16.36
CA ASN A 85 0.44 5.52 16.52
C ASN A 85 0.79 7.00 16.80
N HIS A 86 -0.16 7.81 17.25
CA HIS A 86 0.10 9.16 17.75
C HIS A 86 1.21 9.10 18.83
N GLY A 87 2.36 9.68 18.52
CA GLY A 87 3.55 9.65 19.38
C GLY A 87 4.72 8.80 18.88
N LYS A 88 4.50 7.85 17.94
CA LYS A 88 5.59 7.04 17.37
C LYS A 88 6.32 7.71 16.20
N TYR A 89 5.70 8.72 15.57
CA TYR A 89 6.28 9.42 14.43
C TYR A 89 6.92 10.74 14.89
N ALA A 90 8.24 10.75 14.97
CA ALA A 90 9.00 11.94 15.37
C ALA A 90 9.43 12.81 14.18
N TRP A 91 9.35 12.29 12.95
CA TRP A 91 9.87 12.93 11.75
C TRP A 91 8.76 13.23 10.75
N HIS A 92 9.00 14.16 9.81
CA HIS A 92 8.06 14.45 8.75
C HIS A 92 8.73 14.97 7.48
N VAL A 93 8.02 14.82 6.36
CA VAL A 93 8.33 15.49 5.08
C VAL A 93 7.03 16.06 4.49
N MET A 94 7.18 17.01 3.58
CA MET A 94 6.05 17.50 2.78
C MET A 94 6.00 16.75 1.45
N VAL A 95 4.84 16.19 1.12
CA VAL A 95 4.54 15.58 -0.18
C VAL A 95 3.46 16.44 -0.83
N GLY A 96 3.86 17.35 -1.71
CA GLY A 96 3.01 18.43 -2.18
C GLY A 96 2.60 19.34 -1.01
N LYS A 97 1.30 19.52 -0.80
CA LYS A 97 0.75 20.31 0.31
C LYS A 97 0.50 19.52 1.60
N ARG A 98 0.79 18.21 1.61
CA ARG A 98 0.47 17.33 2.75
C ARG A 98 1.71 16.99 3.54
N ARG A 99 1.54 16.91 4.86
CA ARG A 99 2.56 16.44 5.79
C ARG A 99 2.47 14.93 5.89
N LEU A 100 3.58 14.23 5.56
CA LEU A 100 3.78 12.80 5.78
C LEU A 100 4.62 12.62 7.05
N ASN A 101 4.06 11.92 8.03
CA ASN A 101 4.76 11.60 9.26
C ASN A 101 5.52 10.28 9.13
N LEU A 102 6.75 10.24 9.59
CA LEU A 102 7.71 9.14 9.44
C LEU A 102 8.29 8.76 10.81
N ARG A 103 8.80 7.54 10.95
CA ARG A 103 9.35 7.02 12.22
C ARG A 103 10.83 7.36 12.41
N SER A 104 11.57 7.51 11.34
CA SER A 104 13.02 7.71 11.39
C SER A 104 13.51 8.76 10.39
N SER A 105 14.71 9.31 10.70
CA SER A 105 15.42 10.19 9.77
C SER A 105 15.88 9.48 8.49
N HIS A 106 16.14 8.18 8.55
CA HIS A 106 16.47 7.39 7.37
C HIS A 106 15.29 7.31 6.39
N GLU A 107 14.08 7.09 6.91
CA GLU A 107 12.84 7.14 6.11
C GLU A 107 12.63 8.53 5.49
N VAL A 108 12.95 9.63 6.23
CA VAL A 108 12.91 11.00 5.67
C VAL A 108 13.81 11.13 4.45
N ILE A 109 15.04 10.61 4.52
CA ILE A 109 16.00 10.68 3.42
C ILE A 109 15.46 9.95 2.19
N VAL A 110 14.98 8.71 2.38
CA VAL A 110 14.43 7.90 1.29
C VAL A 110 13.19 8.56 0.69
N ALA A 111 12.27 9.06 1.52
CA ALA A 111 11.08 9.77 1.05
C ALA A 111 11.44 11.03 0.27
N LYS A 112 12.41 11.83 0.73
CA LYS A 112 12.89 13.02 0.02
C LYS A 112 13.54 12.68 -1.32
N TYR A 113 14.32 11.62 -1.37
CA TYR A 113 14.90 11.12 -2.62
C TYR A 113 13.77 10.79 -3.61
N MET A 114 12.78 10.01 -3.18
CA MET A 114 11.64 9.66 -4.03
C MET A 114 10.86 10.89 -4.51
N ILE A 115 10.62 11.87 -3.64
CA ILE A 115 9.97 13.14 -3.98
C ILE A 115 10.78 13.90 -5.03
N LYS A 116 12.11 14.05 -4.82
CA LYS A 116 13.02 14.74 -5.74
C LYS A 116 13.00 14.13 -7.14
N HIS A 117 12.98 12.80 -7.20
CA HIS A 117 13.00 12.05 -8.47
C HIS A 117 11.60 11.72 -9.01
N ARG A 118 10.52 12.30 -8.43
CA ARG A 118 9.13 12.09 -8.83
C ARG A 118 8.72 10.62 -8.85
N ILE A 119 9.31 9.80 -7.97
CA ILE A 119 8.96 8.40 -7.78
C ILE A 119 7.69 8.35 -6.93
N ARG A 120 6.65 7.70 -7.43
CA ARG A 120 5.42 7.48 -6.67
C ARG A 120 5.66 6.45 -5.57
N PHE A 121 5.19 6.74 -4.37
CA PHE A 121 5.30 5.83 -3.24
C PHE A 121 4.12 5.95 -2.27
N LEU A 122 3.90 4.92 -1.50
CA LEU A 122 2.99 4.87 -0.37
C LEU A 122 3.79 4.54 0.88
N TYR A 123 3.47 5.18 1.99
CA TYR A 123 4.10 4.92 3.28
C TYR A 123 3.22 4.00 4.12
N GLU A 124 3.77 2.85 4.56
CA GLU A 124 3.09 1.82 5.36
C GLU A 124 1.66 1.48 4.86
N PRO A 125 1.45 1.20 3.57
CA PRO A 125 0.10 1.07 3.03
C PRO A 125 -0.59 -0.23 3.41
N GLU A 126 0.17 -1.27 3.80
CA GLU A 126 -0.36 -2.62 4.04
C GLU A 126 0.37 -3.32 5.19
N ARG A 127 -0.37 -4.15 5.90
CA ARG A 127 0.13 -5.02 6.97
C ARG A 127 0.06 -6.46 6.50
N PHE A 128 1.17 -7.17 6.64
CA PHE A 128 1.28 -8.58 6.25
C PHE A 128 1.30 -9.47 7.49
N GLN A 129 0.34 -10.38 7.59
CA GLN A 129 0.37 -11.45 8.57
C GLN A 129 1.28 -12.56 8.03
N LEU A 130 2.55 -12.58 8.44
CA LEU A 130 3.53 -13.55 7.96
C LEU A 130 3.41 -14.91 8.63
N THR A 131 3.04 -14.91 9.93
CA THR A 131 2.67 -16.08 10.72
C THR A 131 1.59 -15.67 11.71
N PRO A 132 0.91 -16.60 12.43
CA PRO A 132 -0.08 -16.24 13.44
C PRO A 132 0.42 -15.22 14.49
N SER A 133 1.73 -15.18 14.76
CA SER A 133 2.36 -14.29 15.75
C SER A 133 3.21 -13.18 15.17
N ILE A 134 3.42 -13.13 13.84
CA ILE A 134 4.32 -12.16 13.20
C ILE A 134 3.56 -11.31 12.20
N ILE A 135 3.47 -10.03 12.51
CA ILE A 135 3.00 -8.99 11.59
C ILE A 135 4.21 -8.22 11.05
N TYR A 136 4.19 -7.92 9.77
CA TYR A 136 5.20 -7.12 9.11
C TYR A 136 4.55 -5.97 8.32
N ILE A 137 5.10 -4.80 8.45
CA ILE A 137 4.68 -3.58 7.74
C ILE A 137 5.93 -3.00 7.12
N PRO A 138 6.16 -3.18 5.82
CA PRO A 138 7.24 -2.52 5.09
C PRO A 138 7.04 -1.00 5.08
N ASP A 139 8.13 -0.24 5.07
CA ASP A 139 8.06 1.22 5.19
C ASP A 139 7.42 1.89 3.97
N PHE A 140 7.79 1.46 2.75
CA PHE A 140 7.24 2.05 1.53
C PHE A 140 6.83 0.99 0.51
N TYR A 141 5.89 1.36 -0.35
CA TYR A 141 5.52 0.62 -1.54
C TYR A 141 5.61 1.50 -2.78
N LEU A 142 6.25 1.01 -3.82
CA LEU A 142 6.38 1.65 -5.13
C LEU A 142 5.39 1.01 -6.10
N PRO A 143 4.22 1.62 -6.37
CA PRO A 143 3.18 1.00 -7.19
C PRO A 143 3.58 0.80 -8.65
N ASP A 144 4.46 1.64 -9.18
CA ASP A 144 4.91 1.55 -10.58
C ASP A 144 5.85 0.37 -10.83
N LEU A 145 6.53 -0.11 -9.78
CA LEU A 145 7.50 -1.19 -9.85
C LEU A 145 7.00 -2.48 -9.18
N ASP A 146 5.83 -2.43 -8.56
CA ASP A 146 5.33 -3.48 -7.65
C ASP A 146 6.42 -3.93 -6.68
N MET A 147 7.01 -2.97 -5.97
CA MET A 147 8.17 -3.18 -5.10
C MET A 147 7.96 -2.57 -3.74
N TRP A 148 8.31 -3.31 -2.71
CA TRP A 148 8.34 -2.84 -1.33
C TRP A 148 9.72 -2.36 -0.95
N ILE A 149 9.79 -1.37 -0.08
CA ILE A 149 11.05 -0.86 0.48
C ILE A 149 10.99 -0.96 2.00
N GLU A 150 12.04 -1.48 2.58
CA GLU A 150 12.30 -1.46 4.01
C GLU A 150 13.56 -0.63 4.28
N VAL A 151 13.46 0.33 5.19
CA VAL A 151 14.57 1.21 5.58
C VAL A 151 15.13 0.78 6.92
N LYS A 152 16.36 0.28 6.96
CA LYS A 152 17.04 -0.22 8.15
C LYS A 152 18.22 0.65 8.57
N GLY A 153 18.05 1.39 9.67
CA GLY A 153 19.20 2.02 10.35
C GLY A 153 20.09 0.98 11.02
N PHE A 154 19.48 0.04 11.77
CA PHE A 154 20.15 -1.08 12.40
C PHE A 154 19.35 -2.37 12.18
N ALA A 155 20.05 -3.47 11.95
CA ALA A 155 19.42 -4.79 11.86
C ALA A 155 19.15 -5.33 13.28
N THR A 156 17.91 -5.73 13.54
CA THR A 156 17.57 -6.47 14.76
C THR A 156 17.71 -7.98 14.51
N GLU A 157 17.92 -8.77 15.57
CA GLU A 157 18.06 -10.24 15.45
C GLU A 157 16.89 -10.92 14.72
N ARG A 158 15.67 -10.39 14.87
CA ARG A 158 14.45 -10.93 14.22
C ARG A 158 14.29 -10.49 12.77
N TRP A 159 15.10 -9.55 12.30
CA TRP A 159 14.95 -9.00 10.96
C TRP A 159 15.19 -10.02 9.83
N PRO A 160 16.26 -10.84 9.85
CA PRO A 160 16.49 -11.82 8.79
C PRO A 160 15.33 -12.79 8.60
N MET A 161 14.72 -13.23 9.71
CA MET A 161 13.54 -14.10 9.69
C MET A 161 12.32 -13.40 9.05
N LYS A 162 12.01 -12.17 9.47
CA LYS A 162 10.89 -11.38 8.89
C LYS A 162 11.08 -11.15 7.40
N ARG A 163 12.28 -10.78 6.99
CA ARG A 163 12.66 -10.60 5.60
C ARG A 163 12.40 -11.87 4.79
N ARG A 164 12.94 -13.00 5.22
CA ARG A 164 12.75 -14.30 4.54
C ARG A 164 11.28 -14.68 4.42
N LEU A 165 10.50 -14.54 5.51
CA LEU A 165 9.08 -14.81 5.50
C LEU A 165 8.32 -13.92 4.50
N PHE A 166 8.69 -12.65 4.42
CA PHE A 166 8.07 -11.74 3.47
C PHE A 166 8.44 -12.05 2.02
N GLU A 167 9.72 -12.31 1.74
CA GLU A 167 10.20 -12.68 0.40
C GLU A 167 9.58 -14.00 -0.09
N ASN A 168 9.29 -14.95 0.82
CA ASN A 168 8.57 -16.19 0.51
C ASN A 168 7.12 -15.96 0.05
N THR A 169 6.54 -14.77 0.25
CA THR A 169 5.23 -14.40 -0.33
C THR A 169 5.30 -14.07 -1.83
N GLY A 170 6.48 -14.12 -2.44
CA GLY A 170 6.72 -13.75 -3.84
C GLY A 170 6.77 -12.24 -4.10
N LYS A 171 6.70 -11.40 -3.04
CA LYS A 171 6.77 -9.95 -3.17
C LYS A 171 8.22 -9.46 -3.24
N LYS A 172 8.47 -8.47 -4.10
CA LYS A 172 9.79 -7.85 -4.23
C LYS A 172 10.06 -6.92 -3.06
N LEU A 173 11.19 -7.07 -2.39
CA LEU A 173 11.63 -6.24 -1.28
C LEU A 173 13.02 -5.66 -1.52
N LEU A 174 13.11 -4.33 -1.54
CA LEU A 174 14.38 -3.59 -1.52
C LEU A 174 14.68 -3.17 -0.08
N VAL A 175 15.84 -3.55 0.43
CA VAL A 175 16.29 -3.14 1.77
C VAL A 175 17.32 -2.02 1.63
N VAL A 176 16.96 -0.84 2.15
CA VAL A 176 17.84 0.33 2.22
C VAL A 176 18.47 0.36 3.60
N THR A 177 19.77 0.15 3.68
CA THR A 177 20.52 0.12 4.94
C THR A 177 21.23 1.44 5.19
N GLN A 178 21.73 1.64 6.42
CA GLN A 178 22.57 2.80 6.74
C GLN A 178 23.81 2.90 5.84
N ALA A 179 24.40 1.77 5.45
CA ALA A 179 25.56 1.75 4.54
C ALA A 179 25.22 2.30 3.14
N THR A 180 23.98 2.09 2.67
CA THR A 180 23.52 2.56 1.35
C THR A 180 22.80 3.90 1.41
N ILE A 181 22.46 4.41 2.60
CA ILE A 181 21.66 5.65 2.73
C ILE A 181 22.37 6.87 2.14
N SER A 182 23.70 6.90 2.15
CA SER A 182 24.51 7.99 1.59
C SER A 182 24.32 8.16 0.08
N SER A 183 23.98 7.09 -0.65
CA SER A 183 23.67 7.17 -2.08
C SER A 183 22.40 8.00 -2.37
N TYR A 184 21.54 8.17 -1.37
CA TYR A 184 20.33 9.00 -1.44
C TYR A 184 20.55 10.46 -1.02
N LEU A 185 21.78 10.82 -0.64
CA LEU A 185 22.16 12.12 -0.09
C LEU A 185 23.04 12.98 -1.00
N ASP A 186 23.13 12.64 -2.29
CA ASP A 186 23.95 13.37 -3.28
C ASP A 186 25.43 13.52 -2.79
N GLY A 187 26.00 12.46 -2.21
CA GLY A 187 27.40 12.43 -1.71
C GLY A 187 27.61 13.05 -0.32
N ILE A 188 26.56 13.52 0.34
CA ILE A 188 26.67 14.04 1.72
C ILE A 188 26.59 12.87 2.70
N SER A 189 27.49 12.81 3.68
CA SER A 189 27.40 11.78 4.73
C SER A 189 26.15 11.97 5.60
N TYR A 190 25.63 10.86 6.13
CA TYR A 190 24.46 10.87 7.01
C TYR A 190 24.62 11.81 8.21
N GLY A 191 25.79 11.83 8.85
CA GLY A 191 26.06 12.71 10.00
C GLY A 191 25.96 14.20 9.64
N VAL A 192 26.53 14.59 8.49
CA VAL A 192 26.45 15.96 7.98
C VAL A 192 25.01 16.31 7.60
N TRP A 193 24.29 15.39 6.98
CA TRP A 193 22.87 15.60 6.65
C TRP A 193 22.05 15.81 7.93
N MET A 194 22.25 14.98 8.96
CA MET A 194 21.57 15.10 10.24
C MET A 194 21.82 16.44 10.92
N SER A 195 23.08 16.87 11.03
CA SER A 195 23.42 18.15 11.66
C SER A 195 22.75 19.35 10.98
N ARG A 196 22.62 19.31 9.65
CA ARG A 196 22.01 20.38 8.85
C ARG A 196 20.48 20.37 8.83
N ASN A 197 19.85 19.22 9.02
CA ASN A 197 18.43 19.03 8.70
C ASN A 197 17.57 18.54 9.88
N LYS A 198 18.15 18.11 11.00
CA LYS A 198 17.41 17.56 12.15
C LYS A 198 16.24 18.48 12.58
N HIS A 199 16.52 19.76 12.79
CA HIS A 199 15.53 20.76 13.22
C HIS A 199 14.39 20.96 12.19
N LYS A 200 14.64 20.71 10.91
CA LYS A 200 13.68 20.91 9.83
C LYS A 200 12.65 19.80 9.71
N TYR A 201 13.04 18.57 10.05
CA TYR A 201 12.22 17.36 9.83
C TYR A 201 11.83 16.64 11.12
N LEU A 202 12.51 16.89 12.23
CA LEU A 202 12.11 16.39 13.53
C LEU A 202 10.86 17.15 14.01
N ARG A 203 9.89 16.44 14.54
CA ARG A 203 8.76 17.08 15.25
C ARG A 203 9.29 17.67 16.54
N ASN A 204 8.97 18.93 16.78
CA ASN A 204 9.06 19.45 18.14
C ASN A 204 8.04 18.68 19.02
N PRO A 205 8.40 18.28 20.24
CA PRO A 205 7.53 17.59 21.16
C PRO A 205 6.25 18.37 21.46
#